data_33b2659441fc12faa44ee2ceed464894
#
_entry.id   33b2659441fc12faa44ee2ceed464894
#
_cell.length_a   1.000
_cell.length_b   1.000
_cell.length_c   1.000
_cell.angle_alpha   90.00
_cell.angle_beta   90.00
_cell.angle_gamma   90.00
#
_symmetry.space_group_name_H-M   'P 1'
#
loop_
_entity.id
_entity.type
_entity.pdbx_description
1 polymer ?
#
loop_
_entity_poly.entity_id
_entity_poly.type
_entity_poly.pdbx_seq_one_letter_code
_entity_poly.pdbx_strand_id
1 'polypeptide(L)'
;MMIKRLFLILLTSYSVTAYAENKKPQLVVVNVADIQKQYSTSPNTKIEVQSVSNTPLAVQKVVVNRGACLVLPDNKITNLPSYGNKAEYLMGGCYARNITEIAVYLNDNKVVTFH
;
A
#
# COMPACT_ATOMS: atom_id res chain seq x y z
N MET A 1 -19.82 -10.11 46.39
CA MET A 1 -19.34 -9.99 46.11
C MET A 1 -18.94 -10.16 45.38
N MET A 2 -18.97 -10.17 45.16
CA MET A 2 -18.32 -10.29 44.60
C MET A 2 -18.39 -10.00 43.68
N ILE A 3 -18.56 -9.52 43.33
CA ILE A 3 -18.33 -9.27 42.52
C ILE A 3 -17.95 -8.60 42.06
N LYS A 4 -17.66 -8.34 42.41
CA LYS A 4 -16.96 -7.83 42.09
C LYS A 4 -16.19 -8.11 41.63
N ARG A 5 -16.20 -8.32 41.69
CA ARG A 5 -15.31 -8.52 41.28
C ARG A 5 -15.31 -9.08 40.29
N LEU A 6 -15.56 -9.29 40.11
CA LEU A 6 -15.44 -9.77 39.08
C LEU A 6 -15.48 -9.19 37.79
N PHE A 7 -15.69 -8.39 37.67
CA PHE A 7 -15.76 -7.70 36.65
C PHE A 7 -14.69 -7.06 36.02
N LEU A 8 -14.08 -6.93 36.57
CA LEU A 8 -13.04 -6.08 36.30
C LEU A 8 -11.93 -6.69 35.55
N ILE A 9 -11.72 -7.86 35.74
CA ILE A 9 -10.71 -8.61 35.10
C ILE A 9 -10.84 -8.64 33.61
N LEU A 10 -12.02 -8.59 33.16
CA LEU A 10 -12.29 -8.65 31.75
C LEU A 10 -11.78 -7.51 30.97
N LEU A 11 -11.64 -6.39 31.63
CA LEU A 11 -11.32 -5.18 30.93
C LEU A 11 -10.02 -5.19 30.24
N THR A 12 -9.04 -5.76 30.85
CA THR A 12 -7.70 -5.63 30.32
C THR A 12 -7.48 -6.37 29.04
N SER A 13 -7.92 -7.59 28.99
CA SER A 13 -7.73 -8.34 27.77
C SER A 13 -8.61 -7.87 26.66
N TYR A 14 -9.71 -7.25 27.03
CA TYR A 14 -10.66 -6.81 26.11
C TYR A 14 -10.21 -5.72 25.18
N SER A 15 -9.53 -4.72 25.70
CA SER A 15 -9.12 -3.64 24.88
C SER A 15 -8.09 -4.03 23.84
N VAL A 16 -7.24 -4.95 24.16
CA VAL A 16 -6.22 -5.40 23.23
C VAL A 16 -6.84 -6.12 22.06
N THR A 17 -7.79 -6.94 22.33
CA THR A 17 -8.45 -7.71 21.28
C THR A 17 -9.20 -6.81 20.32
N ALA A 18 -9.90 -5.85 20.86
CA ALA A 18 -10.67 -4.95 20.03
C ALA A 18 -9.78 -4.17 19.07
N TYR A 19 -8.63 -3.78 19.56
CA TYR A 19 -7.72 -3.03 18.74
C TYR A 19 -7.23 -3.84 17.54
N ALA A 20 -6.89 -5.07 17.74
CA ALA A 20 -6.40 -5.91 16.66
C ALA A 20 -7.45 -6.15 15.59
N GLU A 21 -8.69 -6.24 16.00
CA GLU A 21 -9.76 -6.54 15.06
C GLU A 21 -10.08 -5.43 14.11
N ASN A 22 -9.67 -4.21 14.44
CA ASN A 22 -10.01 -3.09 13.60
C ASN A 22 -9.10 -2.93 12.39
N LYS A 23 -8.06 -3.70 12.30
CA LYS A 23 -7.16 -3.61 11.18
C LYS A 23 -7.60 -4.53 10.07
N LYS A 24 -7.70 -3.97 8.89
CA LYS A 24 -7.99 -4.76 7.70
C LYS A 24 -6.72 -5.46 7.25
N PRO A 25 -6.83 -6.68 6.70
CA PRO A 25 -5.69 -7.34 6.11
C PRO A 25 -5.13 -6.47 4.99
N GLN A 26 -3.83 -6.39 4.94
CA GLN A 26 -3.16 -5.65 3.90
C GLN A 26 -3.07 -6.52 2.65
N LEU A 27 -3.39 -5.95 1.50
CA LEU A 27 -3.35 -6.70 0.25
C LEU A 27 -2.06 -6.51 -0.51
N VAL A 28 -1.47 -5.32 -0.42
CA VAL A 28 -0.24 -5.00 -1.11
C VAL A 28 0.65 -4.18 -0.19
N VAL A 29 1.94 -4.20 -0.48
CA VAL A 29 2.91 -3.27 0.10
C VAL A 29 3.56 -2.53 -1.04
N VAL A 30 4.05 -1.33 -0.75
CA VAL A 30 4.65 -0.46 -1.76
C VAL A 30 6.05 -0.08 -1.32
N ASN A 31 7.01 -0.26 -2.23
CA ASN A 31 8.37 0.20 -2.04
C ASN A 31 8.68 1.27 -3.05
N VAL A 32 9.35 2.33 -2.60
CA VAL A 32 9.69 3.46 -3.44
C VAL A 32 11.19 3.71 -3.31
N ALA A 33 11.85 3.87 -4.44
CA ALA A 33 13.28 4.14 -4.45
C ALA A 33 13.63 5.08 -5.59
N ASP A 34 14.44 6.09 -5.29
CA ASP A 34 14.96 6.95 -6.33
C ASP A 34 15.98 6.18 -7.15
N ILE A 35 15.88 6.32 -8.47
CA ILE A 35 16.83 5.72 -9.40
C ILE A 35 17.72 6.82 -9.92
N GLN A 36 19.01 6.63 -9.77
CA GLN A 36 19.97 7.61 -10.27
C GLN A 36 20.41 7.20 -11.65
N LYS A 37 20.20 8.08 -12.63
CA LYS A 37 20.69 7.88 -13.96
C LYS A 37 21.88 8.78 -14.20
N GLN A 38 22.87 8.24 -14.86
CA GLN A 38 24.16 8.90 -15.01
C GLN A 38 24.08 10.24 -15.74
N TYR A 39 23.20 10.36 -16.70
CA TYR A 39 23.14 11.54 -17.54
C TYR A 39 21.80 12.27 -17.49
N SER A 40 21.01 12.01 -16.46
CA SER A 40 19.69 12.61 -16.35
C SER A 40 19.63 13.51 -15.13
N THR A 41 19.12 14.71 -15.31
CA THR A 41 18.85 15.61 -14.20
C THR A 41 17.42 15.51 -13.71
N SER A 42 16.58 14.79 -14.42
CA SER A 42 15.18 14.63 -14.02
C SER A 42 15.06 13.59 -12.92
N PRO A 43 14.18 13.80 -11.95
CA PRO A 43 13.90 12.79 -10.96
C PRO A 43 13.38 11.53 -11.63
N ASN A 44 13.86 10.40 -11.19
CA ASN A 44 13.38 9.10 -11.61
C ASN A 44 13.19 8.28 -10.36
N THR A 45 11.99 7.77 -10.20
CA THR A 45 11.65 7.02 -9.01
C THR A 45 10.96 5.75 -9.43
N LYS A 46 11.37 4.65 -8.82
CA LYS A 46 10.77 3.35 -9.06
C LYS A 46 9.79 3.04 -7.95
N ILE A 47 8.60 2.61 -8.34
CA ILE A 47 7.58 2.20 -7.39
C ILE A 47 7.31 0.73 -7.63
N GLU A 48 7.42 -0.08 -6.58
CA GLU A 48 7.10 -1.50 -6.63
C GLU A 48 5.88 -1.75 -5.77
N VAL A 49 4.88 -2.39 -6.38
CA VAL A 49 3.68 -2.82 -5.66
C VAL A 49 3.76 -4.34 -5.56
N GLN A 50 3.83 -4.85 -4.35
CA GLN A 50 4.00 -6.28 -4.13
C GLN A 50 2.76 -6.84 -3.46
N SER A 51 2.28 -7.97 -3.99
CA SER A 51 1.15 -8.65 -3.39
C SER A 51 1.57 -9.32 -2.09
N VAL A 52 0.79 -9.08 -1.04
CA VAL A 52 0.90 -9.84 0.21
C VAL A 52 -0.43 -10.52 0.50
N SER A 53 -1.17 -10.83 -0.56
CA SER A 53 -2.45 -11.49 -0.49
C SER A 53 -2.31 -12.95 -0.92
N ASN A 54 -3.10 -13.80 -0.33
CA ASN A 54 -3.15 -15.20 -0.72
C ASN A 54 -4.09 -15.46 -1.90
N THR A 55 -4.77 -14.41 -2.35
CA THR A 55 -5.66 -14.51 -3.50
C THR A 55 -5.10 -13.67 -4.64
N PRO A 56 -5.43 -14.01 -5.88
CA PRO A 56 -4.94 -13.23 -7.01
C PRO A 56 -5.43 -11.79 -6.97
N LEU A 57 -4.55 -10.89 -7.34
CA LEU A 57 -4.87 -9.47 -7.44
C LEU A 57 -4.53 -8.97 -8.83
N ALA A 58 -5.11 -7.84 -9.19
CA ALA A 58 -4.73 -7.13 -10.40
C ALA A 58 -4.58 -5.66 -10.02
N VAL A 59 -3.42 -5.08 -10.37
CA VAL A 59 -3.21 -3.66 -10.16
C VAL A 59 -3.67 -2.94 -11.41
N GLN A 60 -4.67 -2.09 -11.28
CA GLN A 60 -5.23 -1.38 -12.42
C GLN A 60 -4.50 -0.10 -12.69
N LYS A 61 -4.11 0.61 -11.64
CA LYS A 61 -3.29 1.81 -11.78
C LYS A 61 -2.74 2.22 -10.42
N VAL A 62 -1.73 3.05 -10.48
CA VAL A 62 -1.12 3.65 -9.31
C VAL A 62 -1.16 5.15 -9.48
N VAL A 63 -1.69 5.86 -8.50
CA VAL A 63 -1.80 7.32 -8.54
C VAL A 63 -1.00 7.88 -7.38
N VAL A 64 -0.08 8.78 -7.70
CA VAL A 64 0.80 9.38 -6.70
C VAL A 64 0.44 10.85 -6.54
N ASN A 65 0.30 11.27 -5.30
CA ASN A 65 -0.02 12.66 -4.95
C ASN A 65 -1.24 13.15 -5.73
N ARG A 66 -2.25 12.29 -5.82
CA ARG A 66 -3.52 12.58 -6.49
C ARG A 66 -3.35 13.01 -7.94
N GLY A 67 -2.33 12.44 -8.60
CA GLY A 67 -2.08 12.71 -9.99
C GLY A 67 -1.05 13.78 -10.27
N ALA A 68 -0.45 14.38 -9.25
CA ALA A 68 0.56 15.40 -9.45
C ALA A 68 1.86 14.84 -9.97
N CYS A 69 2.13 13.56 -9.76
CA CYS A 69 3.32 12.90 -10.26
C CYS A 69 2.91 11.91 -11.34
N LEU A 70 3.64 11.92 -12.46
CA LEU A 70 3.33 11.02 -13.57
C LEU A 70 3.88 9.64 -13.29
N VAL A 71 3.03 8.63 -13.37
CA VAL A 71 3.42 7.22 -13.13
C VAL A 71 3.18 6.45 -14.42
N LEU A 72 4.18 5.69 -14.83
CA LEU A 72 4.12 4.88 -16.05
C LEU A 72 4.41 3.42 -15.74
N PRO A 73 3.77 2.50 -16.40
CA PRO A 73 2.70 2.67 -17.39
C PRO A 73 1.38 3.04 -16.74
N ASP A 74 0.58 3.87 -17.40
CA ASP A 74 -0.64 4.39 -16.81
C ASP A 74 -1.92 3.68 -17.23
N ASN A 75 -1.88 2.89 -18.30
CA ASN A 75 -3.07 2.21 -18.80
C ASN A 75 -2.90 0.72 -18.91
N LYS A 76 -2.04 0.15 -18.08
CA LYS A 76 -1.75 -1.26 -18.13
C LYS A 76 -2.14 -1.94 -16.84
N ILE A 77 -2.94 -2.99 -16.96
CA ILE A 77 -3.32 -3.80 -15.82
C ILE A 77 -2.24 -4.85 -15.62
N THR A 78 -1.73 -4.95 -14.41
CA THR A 78 -0.71 -5.94 -14.07
C THR A 78 -1.30 -6.96 -13.12
N ASN A 79 -1.26 -8.22 -13.51
CA ASN A 79 -1.77 -9.29 -12.67
C ASN A 79 -0.74 -9.74 -11.66
N LEU A 80 -1.17 -9.93 -10.44
CA LEU A 80 -0.36 -10.45 -9.36
C LEU A 80 -1.02 -11.72 -8.85
N PRO A 81 -0.79 -12.86 -9.53
CA PRO A 81 -1.53 -14.08 -9.22
C PRO A 81 -1.15 -14.73 -7.89
N SER A 82 0.02 -14.42 -7.36
CA SER A 82 0.52 -15.09 -6.16
C SER A 82 1.12 -14.11 -5.19
N TYR A 83 1.14 -14.52 -3.94
CA TYR A 83 1.84 -13.79 -2.90
C TYR A 83 3.29 -13.54 -3.33
N GLY A 84 3.74 -12.31 -3.21
CA GLY A 84 5.11 -11.94 -3.55
C GLY A 84 5.30 -11.41 -4.95
N ASN A 85 4.31 -11.57 -5.83
CA ASN A 85 4.42 -11.00 -7.18
C ASN A 85 4.45 -9.47 -7.10
N LYS A 86 5.18 -8.87 -8.03
CA LYS A 86 5.39 -7.42 -8.02
C LYS A 86 4.97 -6.80 -9.34
N ALA A 87 4.42 -5.59 -9.23
CA ALA A 87 4.21 -4.72 -10.37
C ALA A 87 5.16 -3.54 -10.21
N GLU A 88 5.83 -3.16 -11.28
CA GLU A 88 6.83 -2.08 -11.24
C GLU A 88 6.37 -0.91 -12.08
N TYR A 89 6.57 0.27 -11.54
CA TYR A 89 6.21 1.52 -12.18
C TYR A 89 7.38 2.48 -12.08
N LEU A 90 7.47 3.37 -13.06
CA LEU A 90 8.42 4.47 -13.03
C LEU A 90 7.67 5.78 -12.88
N MET A 91 8.19 6.63 -12.02
CA MET A 91 7.59 7.93 -11.80
C MET A 91 8.57 9.00 -12.23
N GLY A 92 8.13 9.89 -13.10
CA GLY A 92 8.93 11.02 -13.52
C GLY A 92 8.45 12.29 -12.88
N GLY A 93 9.38 13.22 -12.68
CA GLY A 93 9.03 14.53 -12.18
C GLY A 93 8.94 14.67 -10.68
N CYS A 94 9.01 13.57 -9.94
CA CYS A 94 8.94 13.59 -8.48
C CYS A 94 10.00 12.68 -7.90
N TYR A 95 10.59 13.11 -6.79
CA TYR A 95 11.49 12.26 -6.01
C TYR A 95 10.68 11.51 -4.97
N ALA A 96 11.26 10.43 -4.45
CA ALA A 96 10.59 9.66 -3.40
C ALA A 96 10.21 10.53 -2.21
N ARG A 97 11.05 11.48 -1.85
CA ARG A 97 10.79 12.37 -0.71
C ARG A 97 9.62 13.31 -0.93
N ASN A 98 9.19 13.47 -2.17
CA ASN A 98 8.06 14.36 -2.48
C ASN A 98 6.72 13.64 -2.41
N ILE A 99 6.72 12.33 -2.22
CA ILE A 99 5.49 11.58 -2.20
C ILE A 99 4.79 11.76 -0.86
N THR A 100 3.54 12.17 -0.90
CA THR A 100 2.71 12.29 0.28
C THR A 100 1.59 11.26 0.30
N GLU A 101 1.26 10.72 -0.86
CA GLU A 101 0.16 9.77 -0.95
C GLU A 101 0.35 8.88 -2.17
N ILE A 102 0.13 7.58 -2.00
CA ILE A 102 0.09 6.63 -3.11
C ILE A 102 -1.22 5.86 -3.01
N ALA A 103 -1.99 5.88 -4.08
CA ALA A 103 -3.22 5.11 -4.17
C ALA A 103 -3.03 4.00 -5.19
N VAL A 104 -3.23 2.77 -4.76
CA VAL A 104 -3.12 1.60 -5.63
C VAL A 104 -4.53 1.10 -5.88
N TYR A 105 -4.93 1.12 -7.15
CA TYR A 105 -6.26 0.68 -7.57
C TYR A 105 -6.18 -0.78 -7.99
N LEU A 106 -6.95 -1.60 -7.31
CA LEU A 106 -6.96 -3.04 -7.52
C LEU A 106 -8.27 -3.48 -8.18
N ASN A 107 -8.35 -4.77 -8.48
CA ASN A 107 -9.58 -5.34 -8.99
C ASN A 107 -10.70 -5.25 -7.94
N ASP A 108 -11.94 -5.42 -8.38
CA ASP A 108 -13.14 -5.38 -7.52
C ASP A 108 -13.32 -4.04 -6.82
N ASN A 109 -12.91 -2.96 -7.49
CA ASN A 109 -13.07 -1.59 -6.98
C ASN A 109 -12.40 -1.35 -5.65
N LYS A 110 -11.36 -2.09 -5.35
CA LYS A 110 -10.59 -1.89 -4.13
C LYS A 110 -9.50 -0.86 -4.36
N VAL A 111 -9.31 0.00 -3.39
CA VAL A 111 -8.25 1.01 -3.43
C VAL A 111 -7.50 0.95 -2.11
N VAL A 112 -6.19 0.85 -2.19
CA VAL A 112 -5.33 0.87 -1.01
C VAL A 112 -4.52 2.15 -1.06
N THR A 113 -4.60 2.93 -0.01
CA THR A 113 -3.93 4.23 0.03
C THR A 113 -2.86 4.23 1.11
N PHE A 114 -1.70 4.74 0.74
CA PHE A 114 -0.54 4.87 1.63
C PHE A 114 -0.20 6.35 1.79
N HIS A 115 0.14 6.73 3.02
CA HIS A 115 0.48 8.11 3.34
C HIS A 115 1.90 8.25 3.89
#